data_99794c04188527a5419721b531c5c75c
#
_entry.id   99794c04188527a5419721b531c5c75c
#
_cell.length_a   1.000
_cell.length_b   1.000
_cell.length_c   1.000
_cell.angle_alpha   90.00
_cell.angle_beta   90.00
_cell.angle_gamma   90.00
#
_symmetry.space_group_name_H-M   'P 1'
#
loop_
_entity.id
_entity.type
_entity.pdbx_description
1 polymer ?
#
loop_
_entity_poly.entity_id
_entity_poly.type
_entity_poly.pdbx_seq_one_letter_code
_entity_poly.pdbx_strand_id
1 'polypeptide(L)'
;MPEEIPQQLQDQVARLQQLRSQLQMIVQQRQQVEARLKELEHAIEEVEKLEGKGEIYRSIGSLLIKVENKDKLLEELKEDKETYELRKSTLERQEERIKERLSELQSRLEDAIKTVRKAQGA
;
A
#
# COMPACT_ATOMS: atom_id res chain seq x y z
N MET A 1 24.98 -11.42 -34.86
CA MET A 1 25.47 -10.87 -33.61
C MET A 1 25.20 -11.81 -32.49
N PRO A 2 26.25 -12.37 -31.94
CA PRO A 2 26.09 -13.43 -30.94
C PRO A 2 25.57 -12.96 -29.58
N GLU A 3 25.41 -11.67 -29.37
CA GLU A 3 25.07 -11.14 -28.07
C GLU A 3 23.70 -10.47 -27.97
N GLU A 4 22.85 -10.70 -28.99
CA GLU A 4 21.51 -10.16 -28.90
C GLU A 4 20.69 -10.90 -27.85
N ILE A 5 20.09 -10.12 -26.93
CA ILE A 5 19.17 -10.66 -25.97
C ILE A 5 17.86 -10.96 -26.68
N PRO A 6 17.33 -12.19 -26.61
CA PRO A 6 16.06 -12.52 -27.22
C PRO A 6 14.97 -11.55 -26.82
N GLN A 7 14.09 -11.22 -27.76
CA GLN A 7 12.99 -10.28 -27.51
C GLN A 7 12.13 -10.71 -26.33
N GLN A 8 11.91 -12.00 -26.17
CA GLN A 8 11.14 -12.55 -25.07
C GLN A 8 11.76 -12.21 -23.70
N LEU A 9 13.09 -12.27 -23.60
CA LEU A 9 13.79 -11.88 -22.38
C LEU A 9 13.68 -10.38 -22.11
N GLN A 10 13.78 -9.56 -23.15
CA GLN A 10 13.61 -8.12 -23.04
C GLN A 10 12.22 -7.77 -22.54
N ASP A 11 11.19 -8.44 -23.04
CA ASP A 11 9.80 -8.26 -22.63
C ASP A 11 9.61 -8.67 -21.17
N GLN A 12 10.24 -9.77 -20.74
CA GLN A 12 10.18 -10.23 -19.34
C GLN A 12 10.85 -9.26 -18.39
N VAL A 13 12.00 -8.69 -18.79
CA VAL A 13 12.69 -7.66 -17.98
C VAL A 13 11.83 -6.41 -17.84
N ALA A 14 11.20 -5.97 -18.95
CA ALA A 14 10.29 -4.82 -18.92
C ALA A 14 9.10 -5.08 -18.00
N ARG A 15 8.55 -6.29 -18.06
CA ARG A 15 7.44 -6.71 -17.19
C ARG A 15 7.86 -6.71 -15.71
N LEU A 16 9.06 -7.21 -15.43
CA LEU A 16 9.61 -7.23 -14.07
C LEU A 16 9.70 -5.82 -13.50
N GLN A 17 10.23 -4.88 -14.28
CA GLN A 17 10.35 -3.48 -13.88
C GLN A 17 8.98 -2.85 -13.63
N GLN A 18 8.01 -3.16 -14.49
CA GLN A 18 6.63 -2.67 -14.33
C GLN A 18 6.02 -3.18 -13.02
N LEU A 19 6.19 -4.46 -12.71
CA LEU A 19 5.69 -5.04 -11.46
C LEU A 19 6.37 -4.44 -10.23
N ARG A 20 7.67 -4.17 -10.31
CA ARG A 20 8.39 -3.50 -9.21
C ARG A 20 7.84 -2.09 -8.96
N SER A 21 7.56 -1.35 -10.02
CA SER A 21 6.95 -0.01 -9.90
C SER A 21 5.56 -0.09 -9.28
N GLN A 22 4.74 -1.05 -9.70
CA GLN A 22 3.41 -1.28 -9.12
C GLN A 22 3.50 -1.63 -7.64
N LEU A 23 4.44 -2.49 -7.27
CA LEU A 23 4.67 -2.86 -5.88
C LEU A 23 5.02 -1.65 -5.04
N GLN A 24 5.92 -0.82 -5.53
CA GLN A 24 6.34 0.40 -4.82
C GLN A 24 5.17 1.33 -4.58
N MET A 25 4.31 1.52 -5.58
CA MET A 25 3.10 2.35 -5.44
C MET A 25 2.14 1.80 -4.40
N ILE A 26 1.91 0.49 -4.41
CA ILE A 26 1.00 -0.15 -3.45
C ILE A 26 1.55 -0.07 -2.04
N VAL A 27 2.85 -0.29 -1.86
CA VAL A 27 3.51 -0.13 -0.55
C VAL A 27 3.34 1.29 -0.02
N GLN A 28 3.54 2.30 -0.87
CA GLN A 28 3.35 3.70 -0.48
C GLN A 28 1.90 3.98 -0.07
N GLN A 29 0.93 3.49 -0.83
CA GLN A 29 -0.48 3.64 -0.51
C GLN A 29 -0.83 2.96 0.81
N ARG A 30 -0.31 1.76 1.04
CA ARG A 30 -0.51 1.02 2.29
C ARG A 30 0.06 1.80 3.48
N GLN A 31 1.26 2.35 3.34
CA GLN A 31 1.88 3.15 4.39
C GLN A 31 1.07 4.39 4.73
N GLN A 32 0.50 5.07 3.73
CA GLN A 32 -0.37 6.22 3.93
C GLN A 32 -1.65 5.85 4.66
N VAL A 33 -2.26 4.73 4.27
CA VAL A 33 -3.46 4.21 4.94
C VAL A 33 -3.15 3.83 6.39
N GLU A 34 -2.03 3.17 6.64
CA GLU A 34 -1.62 2.80 8.00
C GLU A 34 -1.37 4.03 8.88
N ALA A 35 -0.75 5.07 8.32
CA ALA A 35 -0.54 6.32 9.05
C ALA A 35 -1.87 6.97 9.41
N ARG A 36 -2.82 6.98 8.49
CA ARG A 36 -4.16 7.52 8.75
C ARG A 36 -4.90 6.70 9.81
N LEU A 37 -4.77 5.38 9.77
CA LEU A 37 -5.35 4.50 10.79
C LEU A 37 -4.84 4.82 12.18
N LYS A 38 -3.54 5.04 12.32
CA LYS A 38 -2.95 5.41 13.61
C LYS A 38 -3.49 6.75 14.12
N GLU A 39 -3.64 7.73 13.23
CA GLU A 39 -4.25 9.01 13.58
C GLU A 39 -5.69 8.85 14.07
N LEU A 40 -6.48 8.02 13.38
CA LEU A 40 -7.87 7.76 13.75
C LEU A 40 -7.96 7.02 15.09
N GLU A 41 -7.13 6.01 15.29
CA GLU A 41 -7.08 5.27 16.56
C GLU A 41 -6.73 6.19 17.73
N HIS A 42 -5.74 7.06 17.51
CA HIS A 42 -5.33 8.04 18.52
C HIS A 42 -6.44 9.05 18.81
N ALA A 43 -7.10 9.57 17.76
CA ALA A 43 -8.20 10.51 17.91
C ALA A 43 -9.37 9.89 18.69
N ILE A 44 -9.74 8.64 18.36
CA ILE A 44 -10.80 7.90 19.05
C ILE A 44 -10.45 7.76 20.54
N GLU A 45 -9.23 7.33 20.81
CA GLU A 45 -8.75 7.17 22.18
C GLU A 45 -8.82 8.46 22.97
N GLU A 46 -8.36 9.57 22.40
CA GLU A 46 -8.39 10.88 23.07
C GLU A 46 -9.81 11.37 23.29
N VAL A 47 -10.71 11.17 22.35
CA VAL A 47 -12.13 11.56 22.52
C VAL A 47 -12.79 10.71 23.61
N GLU A 48 -12.52 9.41 23.64
CA GLU A 48 -13.06 8.52 24.67
C GLU A 48 -12.56 8.88 26.07
N LYS A 49 -11.30 9.26 26.21
CA LYS A 49 -10.71 9.67 27.48
C LYS A 49 -11.40 10.88 28.11
N LEU A 50 -12.01 11.73 27.30
CA LEU A 50 -12.72 12.91 27.78
C LEU A 50 -14.00 12.57 28.55
N GLU A 51 -14.56 11.39 28.34
CA GLU A 51 -15.81 10.92 28.97
C GLU A 51 -16.94 11.94 28.87
N GLY A 52 -17.07 12.60 27.73
CA GLY A 52 -18.07 13.64 27.50
C GLY A 52 -17.75 15.00 28.14
N LYS A 53 -16.59 15.15 28.76
CA LYS A 53 -16.15 16.41 29.36
C LYS A 53 -15.21 17.16 28.44
N GLY A 54 -15.12 18.48 28.64
CA GLY A 54 -14.23 19.34 27.87
C GLY A 54 -14.82 19.69 26.50
N GLU A 55 -14.06 20.46 25.75
CA GLU A 55 -14.48 20.94 24.43
C GLU A 55 -13.59 20.35 23.34
N ILE A 56 -14.20 20.00 22.22
CA ILE A 56 -13.51 19.44 21.06
C ILE A 56 -13.71 20.38 19.90
N TYR A 57 -12.65 20.62 19.15
CA TYR A 57 -12.67 21.45 17.95
C TYR A 57 -12.17 20.63 16.76
N ARG A 58 -12.78 20.86 15.60
CA ARG A 58 -12.31 20.29 14.33
C ARG A 58 -11.49 21.34 13.59
N SER A 59 -10.35 20.92 13.05
CA SER A 59 -9.54 21.77 12.20
C SER A 59 -9.97 21.56 10.75
N ILE A 60 -10.46 22.61 10.12
CA ILE A 60 -10.87 22.60 8.70
C ILE A 60 -10.16 23.76 8.03
N GLY A 61 -9.12 23.43 7.24
CA GLY A 61 -8.25 24.47 6.69
C GLY A 61 -7.61 25.28 7.82
N SER A 62 -7.80 26.61 7.79
CA SER A 62 -7.31 27.51 8.84
C SER A 62 -8.30 27.75 9.98
N LEU A 63 -9.44 27.07 9.95
CA LEU A 63 -10.51 27.26 10.92
C LEU A 63 -10.54 26.14 11.97
N LEU A 64 -10.87 26.52 13.21
CA LEU A 64 -11.21 25.59 14.28
C LEU A 64 -12.70 25.72 14.55
N ILE A 65 -13.42 24.63 14.38
CA ILE A 65 -14.87 24.60 14.54
C ILE A 65 -15.23 23.71 15.70
N LYS A 66 -16.00 24.27 16.65
CA LYS A 66 -16.45 23.53 17.82
C LYS A 66 -17.36 22.37 17.44
N VAL A 67 -17.10 21.21 18.03
CA VAL A 67 -17.92 20.00 17.86
C VAL A 67 -19.04 20.04 18.89
N GLU A 68 -20.28 20.12 18.41
CA GLU A 68 -21.46 20.17 19.26
C GLU A 68 -21.87 18.78 19.76
N ASN A 69 -21.78 17.76 18.89
CA ASN A 69 -22.16 16.39 19.24
C ASN A 69 -20.96 15.48 19.23
N LYS A 70 -20.44 15.19 20.44
CA LYS A 70 -19.26 14.36 20.62
C LYS A 70 -19.51 12.88 20.29
N ASP A 71 -20.69 12.38 20.58
CA ASP A 71 -21.04 10.99 20.29
C ASP A 71 -21.10 10.76 18.77
N LYS A 72 -21.63 11.72 18.04
CA LYS A 72 -21.67 11.67 16.59
C LYS A 72 -20.27 11.73 16.00
N LEU A 73 -19.39 12.57 16.54
CA LEU A 73 -17.99 12.63 16.13
C LEU A 73 -17.31 11.28 16.32
N LEU A 74 -17.50 10.67 17.47
CA LEU A 74 -16.91 9.37 17.80
C LEU A 74 -17.39 8.29 16.83
N GLU A 75 -18.68 8.30 16.51
CA GLU A 75 -19.26 7.39 15.52
C GLU A 75 -18.63 7.57 14.15
N GLU A 76 -18.49 8.82 13.69
CA GLU A 76 -17.85 9.14 12.41
C GLU A 76 -16.39 8.67 12.37
N LEU A 77 -15.64 8.88 13.45
CA LEU A 77 -14.25 8.43 13.54
C LEU A 77 -14.14 6.91 13.46
N LYS A 78 -15.04 6.20 14.12
CA LYS A 78 -15.07 4.73 14.08
C LYS A 78 -15.45 4.20 12.71
N GLU A 79 -16.38 4.84 12.02
CA GLU A 79 -16.73 4.49 10.63
C GLU A 79 -15.55 4.71 9.69
N ASP A 80 -14.85 5.83 9.84
CA ASP A 80 -13.65 6.12 9.06
C ASP A 80 -12.57 5.07 9.31
N LYS A 81 -12.38 4.69 10.56
CA LYS A 81 -11.44 3.65 10.93
C LYS A 81 -11.74 2.34 10.20
N GLU A 82 -13.00 1.90 10.20
CA GLU A 82 -13.42 0.70 9.48
C GLU A 82 -13.11 0.79 7.98
N THR A 83 -13.39 1.94 7.38
CA THR A 83 -13.11 2.18 5.97
C THR A 83 -11.63 2.03 5.66
N TYR A 84 -10.76 2.61 6.49
CA TYR A 84 -9.32 2.52 6.29
C TYR A 84 -8.76 1.13 6.60
N GLU A 85 -9.34 0.41 7.54
CA GLU A 85 -8.99 -1.00 7.78
C GLU A 85 -9.28 -1.88 6.56
N LEU A 86 -10.42 -1.66 5.89
CA LEU A 86 -10.77 -2.36 4.66
C LEU A 86 -9.80 -2.02 3.53
N ARG A 87 -9.44 -0.75 3.38
CA ARG A 87 -8.45 -0.31 2.39
C ARG A 87 -7.09 -0.95 2.64
N LYS A 88 -6.68 -1.00 3.89
CA LYS A 88 -5.42 -1.64 4.30
C LYS A 88 -5.42 -3.12 3.90
N SER A 89 -6.47 -3.85 4.24
CA SER A 89 -6.63 -5.26 3.87
C SER A 89 -6.54 -5.48 2.36
N THR A 90 -7.22 -4.64 1.59
CA THR A 90 -7.21 -4.72 0.13
C THR A 90 -5.80 -4.49 -0.42
N LEU A 91 -5.11 -3.47 0.09
CA LEU A 91 -3.74 -3.15 -0.33
C LEU A 91 -2.75 -4.25 0.04
N GLU A 92 -2.90 -4.84 1.23
CA GLU A 92 -2.07 -5.97 1.66
C GLU A 92 -2.22 -7.16 0.72
N ARG A 93 -3.45 -7.47 0.29
CA ARG A 93 -3.71 -8.55 -0.66
C ARG A 93 -3.13 -8.25 -2.05
N GLN A 94 -3.26 -7.02 -2.51
CA GLN A 94 -2.67 -6.58 -3.78
C GLN A 94 -1.15 -6.67 -3.73
N GLU A 95 -0.55 -6.22 -2.64
CA GLU A 95 0.89 -6.30 -2.40
C GLU A 95 1.37 -7.74 -2.47
N GLU A 96 0.69 -8.65 -1.81
CA GLU A 96 1.02 -10.06 -1.79
C GLU A 96 0.95 -10.68 -3.18
N ARG A 97 -0.09 -10.38 -3.94
CA ARG A 97 -0.23 -10.87 -5.32
C ARG A 97 0.90 -10.41 -6.22
N ILE A 98 1.30 -9.15 -6.09
CA ILE A 98 2.39 -8.59 -6.89
C ILE A 98 3.71 -9.23 -6.50
N LYS A 99 3.94 -9.43 -5.21
CA LYS A 99 5.15 -10.12 -4.72
C LYS A 99 5.24 -11.53 -5.28
N GLU A 100 4.14 -12.26 -5.30
CA GLU A 100 4.09 -13.61 -5.88
C GLU A 100 4.43 -13.59 -7.38
N ARG A 101 3.83 -12.68 -8.13
CA ARG A 101 4.11 -12.52 -9.56
C ARG A 101 5.57 -12.14 -9.82
N LEU A 102 6.11 -11.23 -9.00
CA LEU A 102 7.51 -10.85 -9.08
C LEU A 102 8.43 -12.06 -8.85
N SER A 103 8.16 -12.82 -7.81
CA SER A 103 8.94 -14.01 -7.47
C SER A 103 8.93 -15.03 -8.62
N GLU A 104 7.75 -15.31 -9.18
CA GLU A 104 7.60 -16.22 -10.31
C GLU A 104 8.37 -15.72 -11.55
N LEU A 105 8.21 -14.45 -11.85
CA LEU A 105 8.86 -13.86 -13.02
C LEU A 105 10.37 -13.82 -12.88
N GLN A 106 10.87 -13.48 -11.69
CA GLN A 106 12.30 -13.52 -11.40
C GLN A 106 12.89 -14.91 -11.57
N SER A 107 12.18 -15.92 -11.07
CA SER A 107 12.60 -17.31 -11.20
C SER A 107 12.65 -17.76 -12.66
N ARG A 108 11.64 -17.44 -13.44
CA ARG A 108 11.59 -17.74 -14.87
C ARG A 108 12.70 -17.03 -15.63
N LEU A 109 12.95 -15.77 -15.28
CA LEU A 109 13.98 -14.97 -15.92
C LEU A 109 15.37 -15.54 -15.63
N GLU A 110 15.64 -15.93 -14.39
CA GLU A 110 16.90 -16.56 -13.99
C GLU A 110 17.12 -17.86 -14.79
N ASP A 111 16.10 -18.70 -14.90
CA ASP A 111 16.16 -19.95 -15.67
C ASP A 111 16.41 -19.67 -17.15
N ALA A 112 15.73 -18.68 -17.72
CA ALA A 112 15.90 -18.29 -19.10
C ALA A 112 17.32 -17.77 -19.36
N ILE A 113 17.88 -16.99 -18.45
CA ILE A 113 19.25 -16.47 -18.54
C ILE A 113 20.26 -17.63 -18.50
N LYS A 114 20.07 -18.59 -17.62
CA LYS A 114 20.91 -19.78 -17.51
C LYS A 114 20.89 -20.58 -18.83
N THR A 115 19.72 -20.75 -19.41
CA THR A 115 19.55 -21.45 -20.68
C THR A 115 20.31 -20.73 -21.81
N VAL A 116 20.18 -19.41 -21.90
CA VAL A 116 20.89 -18.61 -22.90
C VAL A 116 22.38 -18.70 -22.72
N ARG A 117 22.87 -18.61 -21.49
CA ARG A 117 24.32 -18.74 -21.18
C ARG A 117 24.87 -20.10 -21.58
N LYS A 118 24.13 -21.18 -21.32
CA LYS A 118 24.53 -22.52 -21.75
C LYS A 118 24.63 -22.62 -23.27
N ALA A 119 23.65 -22.08 -23.97
CA ALA A 119 23.67 -22.09 -25.43
C ALA A 119 24.83 -21.29 -26.00
N GLN A 120 25.20 -20.17 -25.36
CA GLN A 120 26.32 -19.33 -25.78
C GLN A 120 27.68 -19.92 -25.37
N GLY A 121 27.73 -20.66 -24.28
CA GLY A 121 28.95 -21.25 -23.76
C GLY A 121 29.34 -22.56 -24.39
N ALA A 122 28.47 -23.12 -25.19
CA ALA A 122 28.78 -24.33 -25.97
C ALA A 122 29.47 -24.00 -27.27
#